data_5af8734c8345940ef46ec335e06c3245
#
_entry.id   5af8734c8345940ef46ec335e06c3245
#
_cell.length_a   1.000
_cell.length_b   1.000
_cell.length_c   1.000
_cell.angle_alpha   90.00
_cell.angle_beta   90.00
_cell.angle_gamma   90.00
#
_symmetry.space_group_name_H-M   'P 1'
#
loop_
_entity.id
_entity.type
_entity.pdbx_description
1 polymer ?
#
loop_
_entity_poly.entity_id
_entity_poly.type
_entity_poly.pdbx_seq_one_letter_code
_entity_poly.pdbx_strand_id
1 'polypeptide(L)'
;ISVVPFGAGIWAYLDPLTKREGGAGDGFIKVTTLDAIPTDGSPAKFAVVADKVDAWNRFTNVSIGAVYLRLVDGVPKALHTICPHLGCFVDYRQGKNDFFCPCHNSKFRLDGGIVDGVSPRDMDVLQIDVRNKTEVWVKFQNFQPGHSHAVSIS
;
A
#
# COMPACT_ATOMS: atom_id res chain seq x y z
N ILE A 1 -25.89 -25.03 -42.81
CA ILE A 1 -25.02 -25.75 -41.83
C ILE A 1 -24.52 -24.70 -40.87
N SER A 2 -25.02 -24.74 -39.63
CA SER A 2 -24.79 -23.72 -38.57
C SER A 2 -23.44 -23.94 -37.89
N VAL A 3 -22.48 -23.04 -38.13
CA VAL A 3 -21.17 -23.02 -37.45
C VAL A 3 -21.14 -22.04 -36.27
N VAL A 4 -22.23 -21.30 -36.03
CA VAL A 4 -22.33 -20.21 -35.05
C VAL A 4 -22.33 -20.64 -33.57
N PRO A 5 -22.82 -21.81 -33.11
CA PRO A 5 -22.85 -22.12 -31.70
C PRO A 5 -21.49 -22.51 -31.10
N PHE A 6 -20.55 -22.99 -31.87
CA PHE A 6 -19.24 -23.45 -31.35
C PHE A 6 -18.32 -22.29 -30.92
N GLY A 7 -18.31 -21.19 -31.67
CA GLY A 7 -17.48 -20.02 -31.35
C GLY A 7 -17.93 -19.31 -30.06
N ALA A 8 -19.25 -19.20 -29.86
CA ALA A 8 -19.81 -18.56 -28.66
C ALA A 8 -19.53 -19.39 -27.35
N GLY A 9 -19.57 -20.73 -27.45
CA GLY A 9 -19.27 -21.60 -26.34
C GLY A 9 -17.81 -21.55 -25.89
N ILE A 10 -16.88 -21.50 -26.83
CA ILE A 10 -15.44 -21.36 -26.53
C ILE A 10 -15.15 -20.00 -25.92
N TRP A 11 -15.78 -18.93 -26.39
CA TRP A 11 -15.60 -17.59 -25.85
C TRP A 11 -16.12 -17.47 -24.40
N ALA A 12 -17.29 -18.02 -24.12
CA ALA A 12 -17.85 -18.08 -22.76
C ALA A 12 -17.01 -18.94 -21.80
N TYR A 13 -16.32 -19.97 -22.30
CA TYR A 13 -15.43 -20.80 -21.50
C TYR A 13 -14.10 -20.11 -21.19
N LEU A 14 -13.60 -19.27 -22.09
CA LEU A 14 -12.33 -18.54 -21.94
C LEU A 14 -12.51 -17.16 -21.27
N ASP A 15 -13.73 -16.62 -21.22
CA ASP A 15 -14.03 -15.31 -20.62
C ASP A 15 -13.57 -15.19 -19.15
N PRO A 16 -13.71 -16.22 -18.28
CA PRO A 16 -13.18 -16.18 -16.92
C PRO A 16 -11.65 -16.04 -16.83
N LEU A 17 -10.92 -16.47 -17.85
CA LEU A 17 -9.46 -16.38 -17.91
C LEU A 17 -8.98 -14.97 -18.29
N THR A 18 -9.85 -14.16 -18.90
CA THR A 18 -9.55 -12.80 -19.32
C THR A 18 -10.01 -11.74 -18.31
N LYS A 19 -10.96 -12.07 -17.45
CA LYS A 19 -11.42 -11.17 -16.38
C LYS A 19 -10.51 -11.24 -15.17
N ARG A 20 -9.45 -10.48 -15.18
CA ARG A 20 -8.73 -10.10 -13.97
C ARG A 20 -9.55 -9.02 -13.23
N GLU A 21 -10.58 -9.42 -12.50
CA GLU A 21 -11.26 -8.54 -11.56
C GLU A 21 -10.49 -8.52 -10.25
N GLY A 22 -10.01 -7.35 -9.86
CA GLY A 22 -9.47 -7.13 -8.54
C GLY A 22 -8.03 -6.59 -8.47
N GLY A 23 -7.85 -5.43 -8.98
CA GLY A 23 -6.64 -4.63 -8.98
C GLY A 23 -6.43 -4.08 -10.38
N ALA A 24 -6.32 -2.76 -10.50
CA ALA A 24 -5.88 -2.20 -11.76
C ALA A 24 -4.58 -2.92 -12.14
N GLY A 25 -4.45 -3.40 -13.38
CA GLY A 25 -3.32 -4.22 -13.84
C GLY A 25 -1.93 -3.58 -13.71
N ASP A 26 -1.83 -2.47 -12.99
CA ASP A 26 -0.65 -1.68 -12.68
C ASP A 26 -0.13 -1.86 -11.23
N GLY A 27 -0.78 -2.72 -10.42
CA GLY A 27 -0.39 -3.00 -9.04
C GLY A 27 -0.80 -1.94 -8.00
N PHE A 28 -1.60 -0.93 -8.39
CA PHE A 28 -2.15 0.03 -7.45
C PHE A 28 -3.44 -0.49 -6.79
N ILE A 29 -3.59 -0.22 -5.50
CA ILE A 29 -4.75 -0.59 -4.69
C ILE A 29 -5.40 0.69 -4.17
N LYS A 30 -6.72 0.80 -4.30
CA LYS A 30 -7.47 1.90 -3.70
C LYS A 30 -7.44 1.76 -2.18
N VAL A 31 -6.95 2.78 -1.50
CA VAL A 31 -6.81 2.79 -0.05
C VAL A 31 -7.89 3.66 0.60
N THR A 32 -8.09 4.87 0.09
CA THR A 32 -9.01 5.85 0.68
C THR A 32 -9.37 6.93 -0.34
N THR A 33 -10.00 8.00 0.14
CA THR A 33 -10.25 9.23 -0.62
C THR A 33 -9.51 10.43 0.02
N LEU A 34 -9.26 11.47 -0.74
CA LEU A 34 -8.49 12.65 -0.27
C LEU A 34 -9.13 13.33 0.95
N ASP A 35 -10.46 13.36 1.00
CA ASP A 35 -11.24 13.94 2.10
C ASP A 35 -11.10 13.18 3.42
N ALA A 36 -10.70 11.92 3.38
CA ALA A 36 -10.44 11.12 4.58
C ALA A 36 -9.04 11.32 5.17
N ILE A 37 -8.13 12.00 4.44
CA ILE A 37 -6.79 12.32 4.94
C ILE A 37 -6.84 13.65 5.69
N PRO A 38 -6.26 13.74 6.91
CA PRO A 38 -6.24 14.98 7.67
C PRO A 38 -5.63 16.14 6.89
N THR A 39 -6.32 17.28 6.88
CA THR A 39 -5.91 18.49 6.15
C THR A 39 -4.85 19.31 6.87
N ASP A 40 -4.62 19.02 8.16
CA ASP A 40 -3.58 19.66 8.99
C ASP A 40 -2.16 19.10 8.71
N GLY A 41 -2.04 18.15 7.79
CA GLY A 41 -0.78 17.50 7.45
C GLY A 41 -0.34 16.42 8.43
N SER A 42 -1.15 16.09 9.43
CA SER A 42 -0.88 14.97 10.33
C SER A 42 -1.04 13.63 9.60
N PRO A 43 -0.19 12.63 9.88
CA PRO A 43 -0.34 11.31 9.30
C PRO A 43 -1.55 10.56 9.85
N ALA A 44 -2.28 9.88 8.98
CA ALA A 44 -3.30 8.91 9.36
C ALA A 44 -2.97 7.52 8.81
N LYS A 45 -3.24 6.50 9.60
CA LYS A 45 -2.99 5.09 9.25
C LYS A 45 -4.22 4.51 8.54
N PHE A 46 -4.01 3.94 7.37
CA PHE A 46 -5.04 3.28 6.59
C PHE A 46 -4.66 1.82 6.33
N ALA A 47 -5.63 0.91 6.48
CA ALA A 47 -5.45 -0.47 6.07
C ALA A 47 -5.42 -0.57 4.54
N VAL A 48 -4.53 -1.40 4.03
CA VAL A 48 -4.52 -1.78 2.62
C VAL A 48 -5.23 -3.11 2.48
N VAL A 49 -6.31 -3.12 1.73
CA VAL A 49 -7.19 -4.28 1.58
C VAL A 49 -7.19 -4.70 0.12
N ALA A 50 -6.96 -5.97 -0.13
CA ALA A 50 -6.99 -6.55 -1.47
C ALA A 50 -7.64 -7.92 -1.49
N ASP A 51 -8.09 -8.33 -2.66
CA ASP A 51 -8.50 -9.71 -2.87
C ASP A 51 -7.25 -10.58 -3.02
N LYS A 52 -7.21 -11.67 -2.27
CA LYS A 52 -6.16 -12.67 -2.35
C LYS A 52 -6.71 -13.93 -3.00
N VAL A 53 -6.05 -14.37 -4.04
CA VAL A 53 -6.37 -15.64 -4.72
C VAL A 53 -5.20 -16.58 -4.54
N ASP A 54 -5.45 -17.75 -3.98
CA ASP A 54 -4.53 -18.87 -4.03
C ASP A 54 -5.04 -19.92 -5.05
N ALA A 55 -4.35 -21.04 -5.19
CA ALA A 55 -4.67 -22.05 -6.19
C ALA A 55 -6.10 -22.61 -6.10
N TRP A 56 -6.78 -22.47 -4.96
CA TRP A 56 -8.05 -23.15 -4.66
C TRP A 56 -9.12 -22.21 -4.08
N ASN A 57 -8.71 -21.06 -3.52
CA ASN A 57 -9.61 -20.17 -2.79
C ASN A 57 -9.42 -18.71 -3.21
N ARG A 58 -10.53 -17.98 -3.22
CA ARG A 58 -10.55 -16.53 -3.33
C ARG A 58 -10.99 -15.94 -2.01
N PHE A 59 -10.13 -15.13 -1.41
CA PHE A 59 -10.41 -14.36 -0.20
C PHE A 59 -10.64 -12.92 -0.60
N THR A 60 -11.82 -12.40 -0.33
CA THR A 60 -12.16 -11.01 -0.62
C THR A 60 -11.87 -10.12 0.57
N ASN A 61 -11.44 -8.88 0.32
CA ASN A 61 -11.22 -7.85 1.34
C ASN A 61 -10.24 -8.27 2.46
N VAL A 62 -9.13 -8.92 2.10
CA VAL A 62 -8.09 -9.29 3.07
C VAL A 62 -7.18 -8.09 3.32
N SER A 63 -6.95 -7.75 4.60
CA SER A 63 -5.94 -6.77 4.94
C SER A 63 -4.54 -7.35 4.66
N ILE A 64 -3.84 -6.75 3.71
CA ILE A 64 -2.49 -7.15 3.30
C ILE A 64 -1.39 -6.28 3.93
N GLY A 65 -1.78 -5.23 4.63
CA GLY A 65 -0.89 -4.33 5.32
C GLY A 65 -1.55 -3.00 5.68
N ALA A 66 -0.73 -2.01 5.97
CA ALA A 66 -1.18 -0.65 6.25
C ALA A 66 -0.17 0.38 5.73
N VAL A 67 -0.66 1.61 5.52
CA VAL A 67 0.14 2.76 5.11
C VAL A 67 -0.19 3.96 5.96
N TYR A 68 0.77 4.84 6.16
CA TYR A 68 0.52 6.19 6.63
C TYR A 68 0.35 7.11 5.43
N LEU A 69 -0.76 7.83 5.40
CA LEU A 69 -1.03 8.87 4.42
C LEU A 69 -1.07 10.23 5.12
N ARG A 70 -0.49 11.24 4.50
CA ARG A 70 -0.57 12.64 4.94
C ARG A 70 -0.61 13.57 3.73
N LEU A 71 -1.18 14.74 3.90
CA LEU A 71 -1.13 15.80 2.90
C LEU A 71 0.09 16.70 3.15
N VAL A 72 0.86 16.95 2.10
CA VAL A 72 1.94 17.93 2.08
C VAL A 72 1.64 18.90 0.95
N ASP A 73 1.33 20.14 1.28
CA ASP A 73 0.91 21.15 0.30
C ASP A 73 -0.25 20.68 -0.60
N GLY A 74 -1.20 19.95 0.00
CA GLY A 74 -2.36 19.38 -0.70
C GLY A 74 -2.06 18.12 -1.51
N VAL A 75 -0.81 17.64 -1.54
CA VAL A 75 -0.39 16.43 -2.25
C VAL A 75 -0.28 15.26 -1.28
N PRO A 76 -0.96 14.13 -1.52
CA PRO A 76 -0.85 12.98 -0.64
C PRO A 76 0.54 12.34 -0.74
N LYS A 77 1.07 11.93 0.40
CA LYS A 77 2.32 11.15 0.54
C LYS A 77 2.03 9.90 1.33
N ALA A 78 2.65 8.79 0.93
CA ALA A 78 2.51 7.50 1.58
C ALA A 78 3.84 7.00 2.14
N LEU A 79 3.80 6.54 3.39
CA LEU A 79 4.90 5.84 4.04
C LEU A 79 4.45 4.45 4.48
N HIS A 80 5.33 3.47 4.32
CA HIS A 80 5.08 2.13 4.84
C HIS A 80 5.05 2.15 6.37
N THR A 81 4.19 1.33 6.97
CA THR A 81 4.09 1.25 8.45
C THR A 81 5.15 0.36 9.09
N ILE A 82 6.00 -0.27 8.29
CA ILE A 82 7.02 -1.22 8.75
C ILE A 82 8.37 -0.54 8.89
N CYS A 83 9.02 -0.77 10.03
CA CYS A 83 10.36 -0.26 10.31
C CYS A 83 11.42 -0.96 9.45
N PRO A 84 12.26 -0.22 8.74
CA PRO A 84 13.30 -0.81 7.88
C PRO A 84 14.39 -1.59 8.62
N HIS A 85 14.45 -1.53 9.95
CA HIS A 85 15.43 -2.26 10.76
C HIS A 85 15.14 -3.78 10.76
N LEU A 86 14.07 -4.21 11.43
CA LEU A 86 13.70 -5.62 11.59
C LEU A 86 12.20 -5.88 11.41
N GLY A 87 11.48 -5.01 10.73
CA GLY A 87 10.10 -5.26 10.35
C GLY A 87 9.05 -5.02 11.43
N CYS A 88 9.37 -4.35 12.53
CA CYS A 88 8.38 -3.92 13.52
C CYS A 88 7.47 -2.82 12.97
N PHE A 89 6.28 -2.69 13.53
CA PHE A 89 5.41 -1.56 13.21
C PHE A 89 5.97 -0.26 13.77
N VAL A 90 5.85 0.79 12.97
CA VAL A 90 6.16 2.16 13.37
C VAL A 90 4.86 2.84 13.76
N ASP A 91 4.87 3.58 14.88
CA ASP A 91 3.72 4.32 15.37
C ASP A 91 3.91 5.82 15.20
N TYR A 92 2.86 6.51 14.77
CA TYR A 92 2.82 7.97 14.79
C TYR A 92 2.50 8.47 16.20
N ARG A 93 3.36 9.36 16.72
CA ARG A 93 3.16 9.99 18.04
C ARG A 93 2.72 11.43 17.87
N GLN A 94 1.42 11.66 17.93
CA GLN A 94 0.85 13.01 17.75
C GLN A 94 1.46 14.06 18.67
N GLY A 95 1.68 13.74 19.97
CA GLY A 95 2.24 14.68 20.94
C GLY A 95 3.72 15.05 20.71
N LYS A 96 4.44 14.28 19.88
CA LYS A 96 5.84 14.55 19.51
C LYS A 96 5.99 14.91 18.03
N ASN A 97 4.93 14.73 17.28
CA ASN A 97 4.86 14.96 15.84
C ASN A 97 5.96 14.22 15.07
N ASP A 98 6.18 12.95 15.45
CA ASP A 98 7.17 12.07 14.86
C ASP A 98 6.66 10.63 14.69
N PHE A 99 7.39 9.83 13.94
CA PHE A 99 7.20 8.39 13.90
C PHE A 99 8.22 7.68 14.82
N PHE A 100 7.77 6.62 15.46
CA PHE A 100 8.56 5.89 16.43
C PHE A 100 8.40 4.38 16.29
N CYS A 101 9.51 3.66 16.24
CA CYS A 101 9.55 2.22 16.31
C CYS A 101 9.92 1.78 17.73
N PRO A 102 9.00 1.14 18.49
CA PRO A 102 9.24 0.81 19.88
C PRO A 102 10.23 -0.34 20.09
N CYS A 103 10.49 -1.16 19.05
CA CYS A 103 11.34 -2.34 19.19
C CYS A 103 12.80 -1.98 19.55
N HIS A 104 13.38 -0.99 18.85
CA HIS A 104 14.75 -0.56 19.06
C HIS A 104 14.89 0.97 19.05
N ASN A 105 13.81 1.67 19.39
CA ASN A 105 13.78 3.12 19.60
C ASN A 105 14.18 3.98 18.39
N SER A 106 14.01 3.47 17.15
CA SER A 106 14.23 4.30 15.96
C SER A 106 13.15 5.37 15.84
N LYS A 107 13.58 6.61 15.54
CA LYS A 107 12.72 7.78 15.39
C LYS A 107 12.84 8.33 13.97
N PHE A 108 11.73 8.74 13.41
CA PHE A 108 11.67 9.29 12.06
C PHE A 108 10.85 10.57 12.04
N ARG A 109 11.23 11.48 11.16
CA ARG A 109 10.43 12.70 10.88
C ARG A 109 9.14 12.35 10.13
N LEU A 110 8.27 13.35 9.99
CA LEU A 110 7.02 13.20 9.23
C LEU A 110 7.22 12.88 7.73
N ASP A 111 8.37 13.20 7.17
CA ASP A 111 8.74 12.83 5.81
C ASP A 111 9.27 11.39 5.68
N GLY A 112 9.41 10.69 6.82
CA GLY A 112 9.96 9.34 6.90
C GLY A 112 11.46 9.30 7.17
N GLY A 113 12.15 10.43 7.14
CA GLY A 113 13.60 10.50 7.36
C GLY A 113 14.01 10.09 8.77
N ILE A 114 15.02 9.24 8.89
CA ILE A 114 15.54 8.82 10.20
C ILE A 114 16.17 10.01 10.93
N VAL A 115 15.90 10.09 12.23
CA VAL A 115 16.48 11.10 13.14
C VAL A 115 17.44 10.46 14.12
N ASP A 116 17.05 9.30 14.67
CA ASP A 116 17.78 8.62 15.72
C ASP A 116 17.40 7.14 15.76
N GLY A 117 18.34 6.30 16.20
CA GLY A 117 18.14 4.88 16.38
C GLY A 117 18.92 4.01 15.38
N VAL A 118 18.52 2.76 15.30
CA VAL A 118 19.29 1.70 14.60
C VAL A 118 18.78 1.38 13.20
N SER A 119 17.75 2.09 12.71
CA SER A 119 17.25 1.84 11.34
C SER A 119 18.33 2.16 10.31
N PRO A 120 18.60 1.25 9.36
CA PRO A 120 19.66 1.43 8.36
C PRO A 120 19.29 2.43 7.25
N ARG A 121 18.02 2.82 7.18
CA ARG A 121 17.48 3.77 6.19
C ARG A 121 16.22 4.47 6.71
N ASP A 122 15.78 5.45 5.98
CA ASP A 122 14.49 6.13 6.16
C ASP A 122 13.31 5.16 6.04
N MET A 123 12.12 5.54 6.51
CA MET A 123 10.89 4.78 6.25
C MET A 123 10.65 4.66 4.75
N ASP A 124 10.20 3.49 4.32
CA ASP A 124 9.98 3.22 2.90
C ASP A 124 8.78 4.03 2.36
N VAL A 125 9.03 4.78 1.29
CA VAL A 125 8.02 5.57 0.58
C VAL A 125 7.30 4.69 -0.43
N LEU A 126 5.97 4.81 -0.49
CA LEU A 126 5.15 4.10 -1.45
C LEU A 126 4.64 5.05 -2.55
N GLN A 127 4.54 4.54 -3.76
CA GLN A 127 4.00 5.30 -4.88
C GLN A 127 2.50 5.53 -4.70
N ILE A 128 2.05 6.74 -5.02
CA ILE A 128 0.65 7.15 -4.99
C ILE A 128 0.19 7.56 -6.39
N ASP A 129 -1.05 7.23 -6.70
CA ASP A 129 -1.80 7.75 -7.83
C ASP A 129 -3.16 8.28 -7.35
N VAL A 130 -3.55 9.46 -7.81
CA VAL A 130 -4.86 10.04 -7.49
C VAL A 130 -5.76 9.89 -8.69
N ARG A 131 -6.80 9.06 -8.57
CA ARG A 131 -7.75 8.76 -9.64
C ARG A 131 -9.11 9.42 -9.36
N ASN A 132 -9.85 9.66 -10.42
CA ASN A 132 -11.19 10.27 -10.32
C ASN A 132 -11.21 11.55 -9.47
N LYS A 133 -10.09 12.31 -9.41
CA LYS A 133 -9.88 13.54 -8.66
C LYS A 133 -9.89 13.41 -7.12
N THR A 134 -10.34 12.29 -6.57
CA THR A 134 -10.53 12.11 -5.12
C THR A 134 -10.00 10.81 -4.57
N GLU A 135 -9.85 9.77 -5.37
CA GLU A 135 -9.46 8.45 -4.91
C GLU A 135 -7.94 8.34 -4.77
N VAL A 136 -7.48 7.90 -3.62
CA VAL A 136 -6.05 7.67 -3.34
C VAL A 136 -5.73 6.20 -3.52
N TRP A 137 -4.91 5.91 -4.50
CA TRP A 137 -4.41 4.60 -4.84
C TRP A 137 -2.94 4.51 -4.48
N VAL A 138 -2.53 3.40 -3.89
CA VAL A 138 -1.15 3.17 -3.44
C VAL A 138 -0.63 1.89 -4.08
N LYS A 139 0.56 1.96 -4.64
CA LYS A 139 1.30 0.78 -5.06
C LYS A 139 1.93 0.14 -3.82
N PHE A 140 1.14 -0.74 -3.19
CA PHE A 140 1.56 -1.39 -1.96
C PHE A 140 2.56 -2.50 -2.26
N GLN A 141 3.70 -2.44 -1.59
CA GLN A 141 4.73 -3.47 -1.66
C GLN A 141 5.48 -3.53 -0.33
N ASN A 142 5.97 -4.71 0.02
CA ASN A 142 6.81 -4.90 1.18
C ASN A 142 8.29 -4.78 0.79
N PHE A 143 9.12 -4.45 1.78
CA PHE A 143 10.56 -4.30 1.58
C PHE A 143 11.32 -5.16 2.58
N GLN A 144 12.50 -5.66 2.18
CA GLN A 144 13.39 -6.40 3.05
C GLN A 144 13.93 -5.48 4.16
N PRO A 145 13.81 -5.86 5.43
CA PRO A 145 14.43 -5.14 6.53
C PRO A 145 15.95 -5.37 6.56
N GLY A 146 16.67 -4.52 7.30
CA GLY A 146 18.11 -4.66 7.53
C GLY A 146 19.02 -4.18 6.41
N HIS A 147 18.48 -3.68 5.30
CA HIS A 147 19.24 -3.15 4.18
C HIS A 147 19.29 -1.62 4.20
N SER A 148 20.41 -1.04 3.77
CA SER A 148 20.59 0.41 3.67
C SER A 148 19.81 1.06 2.51
N HIS A 149 19.19 0.25 1.65
CA HIS A 149 18.32 0.69 0.57
C HIS A 149 17.07 -0.19 0.52
N ALA A 150 16.00 0.33 -0.06
CA ALA A 150 14.74 -0.38 -0.20
C ALA A 150 14.86 -1.50 -1.25
N VAL A 151 14.71 -2.75 -0.82
CA VAL A 151 14.65 -3.94 -1.68
C VAL A 151 13.24 -4.50 -1.59
N SER A 152 12.47 -4.41 -2.67
CA SER A 152 11.09 -4.92 -2.69
C SER A 152 11.04 -6.43 -2.60
N ILE A 153 10.04 -6.94 -1.85
CA ILE A 153 9.71 -8.37 -1.78
C ILE A 153 8.52 -8.59 -2.73
N SER A 154 8.72 -9.46 -3.70
CA SER A 154 7.67 -9.90 -4.64
C SER A 154 6.81 -11.00 -4.04
#